data_c41cd224dbfb570af189e74e3bbabea2
#
_entry.id   c41cd224dbfb570af189e74e3bbabea2
#
_cell.length_a   1.000
_cell.length_b   1.000
_cell.length_c   1.000
_cell.angle_alpha   90.00
_cell.angle_beta   90.00
_cell.angle_gamma   90.00
#
_symmetry.space_group_name_H-M   'P 1'
#
loop_
_entity.id
_entity.type
_entity.pdbx_description
1 polymer ?
#
loop_
_entity_poly.entity_id
_entity_poly.type
_entity_poly.pdbx_seq_one_letter_code
_entity_poly.pdbx_strand_id
1 'polypeptide(L)'
;MKKALFVSFVVIFLILVVISACSSNQQSNVAKLKELAGPPPASLDQYFPPKAQAPVFLIEMFNLAGPFEGIGIDLQEQDMPGVKANFQAFQTQYTKVSKMVPEWTSRFPNDPVTALGKAIDSGNPAQIGPAMGNVGQVCGDCHLLYLVKVEQKYHWRNFDDVKVTDPVGGKELKWGDYMVALGGSFEGAMVDLQEGQLDKARQNLQAFTTQFKAMADTGCRQCHVDQTGKEIPRKYYVDADSMAMINQMSKALSTTPPDGKAVGDLAGAIGNEVCLKCHLVHLPAQQTKDLWDQYKDVLK
;
A
#
# COMPACT_ATOMS: atom_id res chain seq x y z
N MET A 1 40.93 -35.45 -40.65
CA MET A 1 40.37 -35.60 -39.30
C MET A 1 40.60 -34.41 -38.36
N LYS A 2 41.78 -33.75 -38.34
CA LYS A 2 42.08 -32.63 -37.42
C LYS A 2 41.21 -31.38 -37.64
N LYS A 3 40.78 -31.04 -38.87
CA LYS A 3 39.93 -29.85 -39.15
C LYS A 3 38.46 -30.02 -38.70
N ALA A 4 37.92 -31.25 -38.76
CA ALA A 4 36.55 -31.52 -38.31
C ALA A 4 36.42 -31.43 -36.77
N LEU A 5 37.47 -31.85 -36.06
CA LEU A 5 37.50 -31.78 -34.57
C LEU A 5 37.52 -30.33 -34.07
N PHE A 6 38.25 -29.44 -34.77
CA PHE A 6 38.36 -28.03 -34.37
C PHE A 6 37.04 -27.26 -34.59
N VAL A 7 36.35 -27.53 -35.70
CA VAL A 7 35.02 -26.91 -35.97
C VAL A 7 33.99 -27.37 -34.96
N SER A 8 33.99 -28.65 -34.55
CA SER A 8 33.07 -29.18 -33.54
C SER A 8 33.31 -28.54 -32.17
N PHE A 9 34.56 -28.27 -31.77
CA PHE A 9 34.91 -27.64 -30.50
C PHE A 9 34.49 -26.16 -30.45
N VAL A 10 34.64 -25.42 -31.56
CA VAL A 10 34.22 -24.01 -31.66
C VAL A 10 32.69 -23.88 -31.62
N VAL A 11 31.96 -24.80 -32.28
CA VAL A 11 30.47 -24.77 -32.25
C VAL A 11 29.94 -25.09 -30.85
N ILE A 12 30.51 -26.08 -30.17
CA ILE A 12 30.11 -26.42 -28.78
C ILE A 12 30.42 -25.25 -27.81
N PHE A 13 31.58 -24.58 -27.98
CA PHE A 13 31.92 -23.42 -27.14
C PHE A 13 30.99 -22.24 -27.38
N LEU A 14 30.60 -21.95 -28.64
CA LEU A 14 29.63 -20.93 -29.00
C LEU A 14 28.24 -21.23 -28.44
N ILE A 15 27.78 -22.47 -28.46
CA ILE A 15 26.51 -22.90 -27.89
C ILE A 15 26.51 -22.71 -26.37
N LEU A 16 27.60 -23.06 -25.66
CA LEU A 16 27.72 -22.89 -24.23
C LEU A 16 27.73 -21.40 -23.82
N VAL A 17 28.37 -20.54 -24.61
CA VAL A 17 28.38 -19.08 -24.34
C VAL A 17 26.99 -18.49 -24.57
N VAL A 18 26.24 -18.91 -25.57
CA VAL A 18 24.86 -18.43 -25.82
C VAL A 18 23.90 -18.91 -24.74
N ILE A 19 24.01 -20.15 -24.27
CA ILE A 19 23.17 -20.66 -23.17
C ILE A 19 23.47 -19.92 -21.87
N SER A 20 24.74 -19.62 -21.58
CA SER A 20 25.12 -18.86 -20.40
C SER A 20 24.64 -17.41 -20.43
N ALA A 21 24.65 -16.76 -21.58
CA ALA A 21 24.15 -15.39 -21.76
C ALA A 21 22.62 -15.31 -21.64
N CYS A 22 21.88 -16.31 -22.14
CA CYS A 22 20.43 -16.38 -22.01
C CYS A 22 20.01 -16.62 -20.54
N SER A 23 20.72 -17.49 -19.81
CA SER A 23 20.38 -17.77 -18.41
C SER A 23 20.65 -16.58 -17.48
N SER A 24 21.72 -15.81 -17.70
CA SER A 24 22.02 -14.62 -16.91
C SER A 24 21.00 -13.49 -17.11
N ASN A 25 20.53 -13.28 -18.34
CA ASN A 25 19.49 -12.31 -18.65
C ASN A 25 18.12 -12.70 -18.02
N GLN A 26 17.81 -13.98 -18.00
CA GLN A 26 16.55 -14.46 -17.45
C GLN A 26 16.53 -14.31 -15.90
N GLN A 27 17.62 -14.63 -15.23
CA GLN A 27 17.74 -14.42 -13.79
C GLN A 27 17.68 -12.94 -13.40
N SER A 28 18.30 -12.05 -14.17
CA SER A 28 18.25 -10.62 -13.91
C SER A 28 16.82 -10.05 -14.08
N ASN A 29 16.10 -10.53 -15.08
CA ASN A 29 14.70 -10.13 -15.30
C ASN A 29 13.76 -10.63 -14.20
N VAL A 30 13.93 -11.87 -13.74
CA VAL A 30 13.15 -12.43 -12.62
C VAL A 30 13.43 -11.67 -11.34
N ALA A 31 14.71 -11.37 -11.04
CA ALA A 31 15.08 -10.57 -9.86
C ALA A 31 14.46 -9.16 -9.90
N LYS A 32 14.47 -8.51 -11.06
CA LYS A 32 13.85 -7.20 -11.26
C LYS A 32 12.32 -7.25 -11.12
N LEU A 33 11.67 -8.28 -11.66
CA LEU A 33 10.23 -8.48 -11.51
C LEU A 33 9.86 -8.73 -10.04
N LYS A 34 10.65 -9.50 -9.32
CA LYS A 34 10.49 -9.74 -7.88
C LYS A 34 10.60 -8.43 -7.09
N GLU A 35 11.59 -7.59 -7.40
CA GLU A 35 11.76 -6.29 -6.77
C GLU A 35 10.57 -5.36 -7.06
N LEU A 36 10.07 -5.35 -8.29
CA LEU A 36 8.95 -4.50 -8.70
C LEU A 36 7.60 -4.98 -8.16
N ALA A 37 7.35 -6.28 -8.15
CA ALA A 37 6.04 -6.86 -7.83
C ALA A 37 5.94 -7.45 -6.43
N GLY A 38 7.07 -7.76 -5.79
CA GLY A 38 7.10 -8.41 -4.48
C GLY A 38 6.88 -7.47 -3.30
N PRO A 39 6.65 -8.04 -2.11
CA PRO A 39 6.58 -7.27 -0.86
C PRO A 39 7.94 -6.63 -0.52
N PRO A 40 7.98 -5.68 0.43
CA PRO A 40 9.25 -5.20 0.97
C PRO A 40 10.03 -6.34 1.63
N PRO A 41 11.38 -6.22 1.74
CA PRO A 41 12.22 -7.26 2.33
C PRO A 41 11.77 -7.68 3.73
N ALA A 42 11.90 -8.98 4.03
CA ALA A 42 11.53 -9.52 5.33
C ALA A 42 12.43 -9.00 6.47
N SER A 43 13.67 -8.62 6.17
CA SER A 43 14.58 -8.00 7.14
C SER A 43 14.06 -6.68 7.71
N LEU A 44 13.16 -6.00 6.98
CA LEU A 44 12.50 -4.77 7.43
C LEU A 44 11.55 -5.03 8.61
N ASP A 45 11.00 -6.24 8.74
CA ASP A 45 10.01 -6.60 9.78
C ASP A 45 10.51 -6.34 11.21
N GLN A 46 11.83 -6.46 11.45
CA GLN A 46 12.41 -6.23 12.77
C GLN A 46 12.28 -4.78 13.27
N TYR A 47 11.99 -3.85 12.37
CA TYR A 47 11.86 -2.42 12.66
C TYR A 47 10.42 -1.93 12.73
N PHE A 48 9.44 -2.84 12.63
CA PHE A 48 8.01 -2.52 12.72
C PHE A 48 7.30 -3.41 13.74
N PRO A 49 6.19 -2.95 14.33
CA PRO A 49 5.34 -3.80 15.15
C PRO A 49 4.87 -5.05 14.36
N PRO A 50 4.72 -6.22 15.00
CA PRO A 50 4.90 -6.46 16.44
C PRO A 50 6.34 -6.77 16.86
N LYS A 51 7.32 -6.85 15.93
CA LYS A 51 8.71 -7.18 16.27
C LYS A 51 9.44 -6.03 16.97
N ALA A 52 9.07 -4.80 16.68
CA ALA A 52 9.51 -3.60 17.39
C ALA A 52 8.34 -2.97 18.12
N GLN A 53 8.61 -2.18 19.16
CA GLN A 53 7.56 -1.43 19.89
C GLN A 53 7.04 -0.22 19.10
N ALA A 54 7.83 0.28 18.16
CA ALA A 54 7.52 1.43 17.32
C ALA A 54 8.03 1.18 15.89
N PRO A 55 7.56 1.94 14.89
CA PRO A 55 8.06 1.85 13.51
C PRO A 55 9.45 2.49 13.40
N VAL A 56 10.46 1.79 13.94
CA VAL A 56 11.84 2.31 14.08
C VAL A 56 12.42 2.75 12.75
N PHE A 57 12.22 1.97 11.66
CA PHE A 57 12.73 2.37 10.35
C PHE A 57 12.12 3.70 9.86
N LEU A 58 10.82 3.89 10.05
CA LEU A 58 10.14 5.15 9.70
C LEU A 58 10.70 6.32 10.50
N ILE A 59 10.93 6.13 11.81
CA ILE A 59 11.54 7.16 12.67
C ILE A 59 12.95 7.51 12.16
N GLU A 60 13.75 6.52 11.79
CA GLU A 60 15.09 6.75 11.25
C GLU A 60 15.07 7.45 9.88
N MET A 61 14.03 7.21 9.06
CA MET A 61 13.83 7.97 7.82
C MET A 61 13.49 9.43 8.08
N PHE A 62 12.69 9.76 9.10
CA PHE A 62 12.45 11.14 9.52
C PHE A 62 13.73 11.80 10.07
N ASN A 63 14.52 11.06 10.86
CA ASN A 63 15.80 11.54 11.36
C ASN A 63 16.80 11.80 10.23
N LEU A 64 16.66 11.11 9.08
CA LEU A 64 17.45 11.34 7.87
C LEU A 64 16.93 12.56 7.08
N ALA A 65 15.63 12.69 6.95
CA ALA A 65 14.99 13.76 6.16
C ALA A 65 15.24 15.14 6.78
N GLY A 66 15.07 15.27 8.10
CA GLY A 66 15.20 16.55 8.79
C GLY A 66 16.52 17.28 8.53
N PRO A 67 17.69 16.67 8.76
CA PRO A 67 18.96 17.30 8.43
C PRO A 67 19.15 17.58 6.93
N PHE A 68 18.64 16.73 6.03
CA PHE A 68 18.69 16.97 4.59
C PHE A 68 17.88 18.20 4.19
N GLU A 69 16.67 18.34 4.71
CA GLU A 69 15.84 19.53 4.53
C GLU A 69 16.50 20.77 5.15
N GLY A 70 17.11 20.61 6.33
CA GLY A 70 17.84 21.67 7.02
C GLY A 70 18.97 22.27 6.17
N ILE A 71 19.71 21.46 5.38
CA ILE A 71 20.71 21.98 4.44
C ILE A 71 20.06 22.99 3.48
N GLY A 72 18.88 22.67 2.94
CA GLY A 72 18.17 23.53 2.00
C GLY A 72 17.64 24.82 2.63
N ILE A 73 17.14 24.73 3.86
CA ILE A 73 16.64 25.87 4.64
C ILE A 73 17.80 26.83 4.95
N ASP A 74 18.88 26.31 5.56
CA ASP A 74 20.04 27.11 5.95
C ASP A 74 20.72 27.76 4.73
N LEU A 75 20.72 27.05 3.57
CA LEU A 75 21.24 27.60 2.33
C LEU A 75 20.42 28.82 1.86
N GLN A 76 19.10 28.79 2.00
CA GLN A 76 18.22 29.93 1.68
C GLN A 76 18.41 31.07 2.67
N GLU A 77 18.71 30.79 3.92
CA GLU A 77 18.98 31.72 4.99
C GLU A 77 20.43 32.26 4.94
N GLN A 78 21.27 31.74 4.03
CA GLN A 78 22.70 32.06 3.89
C GLN A 78 23.51 31.70 5.14
N ASP A 79 23.03 30.71 5.94
CA ASP A 79 23.72 30.20 7.11
C ASP A 79 24.62 29.01 6.72
N MET A 80 25.80 29.27 6.19
CA MET A 80 26.77 28.27 5.82
C MET A 80 27.28 27.40 7.00
N PRO A 81 27.43 27.89 8.23
CA PRO A 81 27.65 27.06 9.39
C PRO A 81 26.54 26.04 9.62
N GLY A 82 25.27 26.43 9.54
CA GLY A 82 24.11 25.55 9.61
C GLY A 82 24.11 24.50 8.51
N VAL A 83 24.35 24.88 7.25
CA VAL A 83 24.49 23.98 6.11
C VAL A 83 25.50 22.85 6.40
N LYS A 84 26.69 23.20 6.95
CA LYS A 84 27.72 22.22 7.30
C LYS A 84 27.30 21.31 8.44
N ALA A 85 26.69 21.86 9.48
CA ALA A 85 26.21 21.07 10.63
C ALA A 85 25.13 20.07 10.21
N ASN A 86 24.14 20.53 9.43
CA ASN A 86 23.08 19.68 8.91
C ASN A 86 23.62 18.61 7.93
N PHE A 87 24.61 18.93 7.10
CA PHE A 87 25.24 17.93 6.24
C PHE A 87 25.96 16.84 7.05
N GLN A 88 26.65 17.17 8.10
CA GLN A 88 27.33 16.18 8.97
C GLN A 88 26.29 15.26 9.64
N ALA A 89 25.19 15.81 10.15
CA ALA A 89 24.10 15.05 10.73
C ALA A 89 23.46 14.13 9.68
N PHE A 90 23.16 14.65 8.49
CA PHE A 90 22.63 13.88 7.35
C PHE A 90 23.55 12.71 6.97
N GLN A 91 24.86 12.96 6.79
CA GLN A 91 25.84 11.94 6.40
C GLN A 91 25.93 10.82 7.44
N THR A 92 25.91 11.18 8.74
CA THR A 92 25.90 10.22 9.83
C THR A 92 24.66 9.34 9.78
N GLN A 93 23.49 9.96 9.62
CA GLN A 93 22.22 9.25 9.58
C GLN A 93 22.05 8.42 8.30
N TYR A 94 22.50 8.92 7.15
CA TYR A 94 22.53 8.20 5.88
C TYR A 94 23.36 6.89 6.01
N THR A 95 24.54 6.98 6.61
CA THR A 95 25.40 5.81 6.88
C THR A 95 24.73 4.81 7.83
N LYS A 96 23.96 5.27 8.81
CA LYS A 96 23.19 4.41 9.72
C LYS A 96 22.10 3.68 8.99
N VAL A 97 21.22 4.41 8.28
CA VAL A 97 20.06 3.86 7.59
C VAL A 97 20.46 2.90 6.47
N SER A 98 21.54 3.18 5.74
CA SER A 98 22.04 2.32 4.66
C SER A 98 22.39 0.88 5.09
N LYS A 99 22.60 0.68 6.40
CA LYS A 99 22.94 -0.63 6.99
C LYS A 99 21.77 -1.35 7.64
N MET A 100 20.61 -0.68 7.78
CA MET A 100 19.48 -1.25 8.51
C MET A 100 18.80 -2.39 7.73
N VAL A 101 18.67 -2.24 6.42
CA VAL A 101 18.03 -3.23 5.54
C VAL A 101 19.06 -3.71 4.52
N PRO A 102 19.68 -4.89 4.72
CA PRO A 102 20.77 -5.37 3.86
C PRO A 102 20.42 -5.43 2.38
N GLU A 103 19.17 -5.80 2.04
CA GLU A 103 18.68 -5.89 0.66
C GLU A 103 18.60 -4.53 -0.02
N TRP A 104 18.58 -3.45 0.76
CA TRP A 104 18.50 -2.07 0.26
C TRP A 104 19.84 -1.33 0.27
N THR A 105 20.94 -1.98 0.65
CA THR A 105 22.26 -1.33 0.72
C THR A 105 22.66 -0.66 -0.60
N SER A 106 22.34 -1.29 -1.74
CA SER A 106 22.59 -0.72 -3.08
C SER A 106 21.73 0.51 -3.42
N ARG A 107 20.67 0.77 -2.64
CA ARG A 107 19.80 1.95 -2.77
C ARG A 107 20.36 3.19 -2.07
N PHE A 108 21.49 3.03 -1.37
CA PHE A 108 22.19 4.10 -0.66
C PHE A 108 23.60 4.31 -1.25
N PRO A 109 23.71 4.76 -2.53
CA PRO A 109 25.03 5.03 -3.12
C PRO A 109 25.70 6.20 -2.42
N ASN A 110 27.01 6.07 -2.13
CA ASN A 110 27.78 7.11 -1.43
C ASN A 110 28.19 8.29 -2.34
N ASP A 111 28.29 8.07 -3.64
CA ASP A 111 28.79 9.09 -4.59
C ASP A 111 28.01 10.41 -4.55
N PRO A 112 26.66 10.43 -4.59
CA PRO A 112 25.89 11.68 -4.51
C PRO A 112 26.10 12.41 -3.18
N VAL A 113 26.20 11.68 -2.06
CA VAL A 113 26.45 12.27 -0.73
C VAL A 113 27.87 12.87 -0.67
N THR A 114 28.86 12.17 -1.21
CA THR A 114 30.23 12.65 -1.30
C THR A 114 30.32 13.91 -2.18
N ALA A 115 29.60 13.94 -3.31
CA ALA A 115 29.55 15.08 -4.19
C ALA A 115 28.90 16.30 -3.50
N LEU A 116 27.83 16.08 -2.73
CA LEU A 116 27.20 17.14 -1.93
C LEU A 116 28.16 17.69 -0.89
N GLY A 117 28.92 16.85 -0.18
CA GLY A 117 29.93 17.30 0.76
C GLY A 117 30.98 18.20 0.11
N LYS A 118 31.52 17.81 -1.05
CA LYS A 118 32.49 18.62 -1.80
C LYS A 118 31.89 19.96 -2.25
N ALA A 119 30.62 19.98 -2.66
CA ALA A 119 29.94 21.20 -3.03
C ALA A 119 29.77 22.16 -1.83
N ILE A 120 29.43 21.65 -0.66
CA ILE A 120 29.35 22.42 0.60
C ILE A 120 30.71 22.97 1.01
N ASP A 121 31.76 22.15 0.91
CA ASP A 121 33.12 22.56 1.23
C ASP A 121 33.65 23.70 0.32
N SER A 122 33.19 23.73 -0.94
CA SER A 122 33.53 24.79 -1.86
C SER A 122 32.92 26.16 -1.47
N GLY A 123 31.91 26.17 -0.60
CA GLY A 123 31.17 27.34 -0.19
C GLY A 123 30.40 28.05 -1.32
N ASN A 124 30.20 27.36 -2.48
CA ASN A 124 29.50 27.92 -3.63
C ASN A 124 28.04 27.45 -3.69
N PRO A 125 27.05 28.31 -3.35
CA PRO A 125 25.63 27.91 -3.36
C PRO A 125 25.15 27.36 -4.71
N ALA A 126 25.70 27.83 -5.83
CA ALA A 126 25.32 27.35 -7.16
C ALA A 126 25.70 25.89 -7.43
N GLN A 127 26.63 25.34 -6.65
CA GLN A 127 27.00 23.91 -6.71
C GLN A 127 26.19 23.04 -5.73
N ILE A 128 25.79 23.62 -4.60
CA ILE A 128 25.10 22.86 -3.52
C ILE A 128 23.71 22.42 -3.99
N GLY A 129 22.91 23.31 -4.57
CA GLY A 129 21.56 23.01 -5.03
C GLY A 129 21.48 21.81 -5.99
N PRO A 130 22.25 21.80 -7.09
CA PRO A 130 22.30 20.64 -7.99
C PRO A 130 22.77 19.34 -7.30
N ALA A 131 23.75 19.42 -6.38
CA ALA A 131 24.23 18.26 -5.65
C ALA A 131 23.16 17.71 -4.67
N MET A 132 22.40 18.59 -4.01
CA MET A 132 21.20 18.18 -3.25
C MET A 132 20.16 17.49 -4.15
N GLY A 133 19.92 18.03 -5.34
CA GLY A 133 19.01 17.42 -6.31
C GLY A 133 19.40 15.98 -6.65
N ASN A 134 20.69 15.69 -6.82
CA ASN A 134 21.18 14.33 -7.08
C ASN A 134 20.95 13.38 -5.88
N VAL A 135 21.12 13.85 -4.66
CA VAL A 135 20.76 13.07 -3.46
C VAL A 135 19.25 12.86 -3.39
N GLY A 136 18.47 13.91 -3.65
CA GLY A 136 17.01 13.84 -3.69
C GLY A 136 16.49 12.82 -4.71
N GLN A 137 17.17 12.71 -5.88
CA GLN A 137 16.84 11.69 -6.87
C GLN A 137 17.02 10.27 -6.32
N VAL A 138 18.09 9.99 -5.59
CA VAL A 138 18.30 8.70 -4.94
C VAL A 138 17.16 8.37 -3.96
N CYS A 139 16.75 9.35 -3.17
CA CYS A 139 15.60 9.18 -2.25
C CYS A 139 14.31 8.92 -3.02
N GLY A 140 14.04 9.69 -4.06
CA GLY A 140 12.87 9.57 -4.92
C GLY A 140 12.76 8.20 -5.59
N ASP A 141 13.85 7.71 -6.17
CA ASP A 141 13.89 6.40 -6.84
C ASP A 141 13.57 5.24 -5.87
N CYS A 142 14.08 5.30 -4.64
CA CYS A 142 13.77 4.32 -3.61
C CYS A 142 12.30 4.40 -3.16
N HIS A 143 11.80 5.61 -2.89
CA HIS A 143 10.43 5.84 -2.46
C HIS A 143 9.41 5.43 -3.53
N LEU A 144 9.66 5.69 -4.81
CA LEU A 144 8.79 5.22 -5.91
C LEU A 144 8.64 3.71 -5.94
N LEU A 145 9.68 2.96 -5.56
CA LEU A 145 9.64 1.49 -5.56
C LEU A 145 9.03 0.90 -4.30
N TYR A 146 9.28 1.50 -3.14
CA TYR A 146 9.04 0.82 -1.88
C TYR A 146 8.06 1.52 -0.94
N LEU A 147 7.86 2.85 -1.02
CA LEU A 147 7.05 3.57 -0.04
C LEU A 147 5.64 2.98 0.07
N VAL A 148 4.95 2.83 -1.07
CA VAL A 148 3.58 2.28 -1.09
C VAL A 148 3.53 0.85 -0.54
N LYS A 149 4.54 0.03 -0.85
CA LYS A 149 4.63 -1.36 -0.36
C LYS A 149 4.85 -1.43 1.15
N VAL A 150 5.68 -0.54 1.68
CA VAL A 150 5.92 -0.42 3.13
C VAL A 150 4.64 -0.01 3.84
N GLU A 151 3.94 1.00 3.30
CA GLU A 151 2.64 1.43 3.82
C GLU A 151 1.63 0.28 3.81
N GLN A 152 1.50 -0.44 2.71
CA GLN A 152 0.60 -1.59 2.59
C GLN A 152 0.94 -2.70 3.58
N LYS A 153 2.24 -2.99 3.77
CA LYS A 153 2.66 -4.11 4.63
C LYS A 153 2.48 -3.80 6.13
N TYR A 154 2.82 -2.59 6.57
CA TYR A 154 2.92 -2.29 8.00
C TYR A 154 1.81 -1.40 8.55
N HIS A 155 1.18 -0.59 7.72
CA HIS A 155 0.10 0.31 8.14
C HIS A 155 -1.29 -0.27 7.84
N TRP A 156 -1.42 -1.10 6.78
CA TRP A 156 -2.68 -1.75 6.46
C TRP A 156 -2.76 -3.10 7.16
N ARG A 157 -3.78 -3.29 7.99
CA ARG A 157 -4.04 -4.59 8.58
C ARG A 157 -4.37 -5.61 7.50
N ASN A 158 -4.06 -6.87 7.76
CA ASN A 158 -4.61 -7.96 6.99
C ASN A 158 -6.11 -8.04 7.29
N PHE A 159 -6.95 -7.90 6.28
CA PHE A 159 -8.39 -7.99 6.45
C PHE A 159 -8.86 -9.37 6.91
N ASP A 160 -8.09 -10.43 6.70
CA ASP A 160 -8.37 -11.76 7.27
C ASP A 160 -8.38 -11.79 8.80
N ASP A 161 -7.70 -10.85 9.45
CA ASP A 161 -7.69 -10.71 10.90
C ASP A 161 -8.88 -9.91 11.43
N VAL A 162 -9.59 -9.20 10.54
CA VAL A 162 -10.79 -8.45 10.88
C VAL A 162 -11.99 -9.37 10.86
N LYS A 163 -12.69 -9.46 12.00
CA LYS A 163 -13.86 -10.32 12.15
C LYS A 163 -15.06 -9.51 12.58
N VAL A 164 -16.19 -9.85 12.00
CA VAL A 164 -17.48 -9.22 12.31
C VAL A 164 -18.51 -10.30 12.56
N THR A 165 -19.28 -10.20 13.64
CA THR A 165 -20.44 -11.04 13.84
C THR A 165 -21.54 -10.59 12.89
N ASP A 166 -21.92 -11.46 11.96
CA ASP A 166 -23.05 -11.21 11.07
C ASP A 166 -24.35 -11.21 11.89
N PRO A 167 -25.05 -10.08 11.99
CA PRO A 167 -26.27 -9.99 12.77
C PRO A 167 -27.45 -10.77 12.16
N VAL A 168 -27.35 -11.15 10.90
CA VAL A 168 -28.38 -11.92 10.18
C VAL A 168 -28.14 -13.41 10.34
N GLY A 169 -26.92 -13.87 10.09
CA GLY A 169 -26.56 -15.28 10.20
C GLY A 169 -26.14 -15.72 11.61
N GLY A 170 -25.91 -14.78 12.53
CA GLY A 170 -25.48 -15.05 13.91
C GLY A 170 -24.08 -15.64 14.05
N LYS A 171 -23.24 -15.57 13.00
CA LYS A 171 -21.90 -16.14 12.95
C LYS A 171 -20.82 -15.07 12.87
N GLU A 172 -19.68 -15.34 13.49
CA GLU A 172 -18.48 -14.54 13.27
C GLU A 172 -17.89 -14.90 11.89
N LEU A 173 -17.76 -13.89 11.03
CA LEU A 173 -17.22 -14.00 9.68
C LEU A 173 -15.91 -13.20 9.58
N LYS A 174 -14.97 -13.69 8.77
CA LYS A 174 -13.85 -12.88 8.30
C LYS A 174 -14.36 -11.74 7.42
N TRP A 175 -13.58 -10.67 7.32
CA TRP A 175 -13.98 -9.48 6.57
C TRP A 175 -14.43 -9.78 5.14
N GLY A 176 -13.68 -10.59 4.38
CA GLY A 176 -14.04 -10.96 3.01
C GLY A 176 -15.40 -11.67 2.92
N ASP A 177 -15.62 -12.67 3.77
CA ASP A 177 -16.89 -13.40 3.84
C ASP A 177 -18.04 -12.49 4.28
N TYR A 178 -17.74 -11.55 5.19
CA TYR A 178 -18.71 -10.54 5.63
C TYR A 178 -19.11 -9.59 4.49
N MET A 179 -18.15 -9.14 3.66
CA MET A 179 -18.43 -8.33 2.49
C MET A 179 -19.28 -9.07 1.46
N VAL A 180 -19.05 -10.38 1.28
CA VAL A 180 -19.91 -11.22 0.41
C VAL A 180 -21.32 -11.32 0.97
N ALA A 181 -21.49 -11.53 2.28
CA ALA A 181 -22.82 -11.57 2.90
C ALA A 181 -23.55 -10.23 2.79
N LEU A 182 -22.84 -9.11 3.07
CA LEU A 182 -23.36 -7.75 2.95
C LEU A 182 -23.80 -7.43 1.51
N GLY A 183 -22.93 -7.72 0.53
CA GLY A 183 -23.21 -7.54 -0.90
C GLY A 183 -24.37 -8.40 -1.35
N GLY A 184 -24.41 -9.68 -0.95
CA GLY A 184 -25.49 -10.61 -1.27
C GLY A 184 -26.86 -10.15 -0.75
N SER A 185 -26.92 -9.54 0.44
CA SER A 185 -28.16 -8.96 0.95
C SER A 185 -28.60 -7.74 0.12
N PHE A 186 -27.66 -6.90 -0.33
CA PHE A 186 -27.98 -5.75 -1.18
C PHE A 186 -28.44 -6.17 -2.57
N GLU A 187 -27.71 -7.06 -3.22
CA GLU A 187 -28.03 -7.59 -4.55
C GLU A 187 -29.33 -8.39 -4.51
N GLY A 188 -29.56 -9.21 -3.47
CA GLY A 188 -30.78 -9.96 -3.26
C GLY A 188 -32.01 -9.04 -3.20
N ALA A 189 -31.89 -7.90 -2.51
CA ALA A 189 -32.98 -6.94 -2.48
C ALA A 189 -33.34 -6.40 -3.89
N MET A 190 -32.33 -6.19 -4.74
CA MET A 190 -32.54 -5.71 -6.11
C MET A 190 -33.13 -6.78 -7.02
N VAL A 191 -32.64 -8.01 -6.94
CA VAL A 191 -33.15 -9.15 -7.71
C VAL A 191 -34.62 -9.42 -7.35
N ASP A 192 -34.89 -9.54 -6.04
CA ASP A 192 -36.27 -9.81 -5.56
C ASP A 192 -37.27 -8.70 -5.97
N LEU A 193 -36.82 -7.44 -5.99
CA LEU A 193 -37.61 -6.32 -6.46
C LEU A 193 -37.95 -6.47 -7.95
N GLN A 194 -36.94 -6.81 -8.77
CA GLN A 194 -37.14 -7.02 -10.21
C GLN A 194 -38.06 -8.21 -10.51
N GLU A 195 -38.02 -9.24 -9.67
CA GLU A 195 -38.88 -10.42 -9.74
C GLU A 195 -40.30 -10.18 -9.15
N GLY A 196 -40.53 -9.01 -8.55
CA GLY A 196 -41.82 -8.70 -7.89
C GLY A 196 -42.00 -9.36 -6.52
N GLN A 197 -40.94 -9.92 -5.94
CA GLN A 197 -40.96 -10.61 -4.64
C GLN A 197 -40.74 -9.60 -3.49
N LEU A 198 -41.69 -8.66 -3.34
CA LEU A 198 -41.55 -7.46 -2.50
C LEU A 198 -41.19 -7.77 -1.03
N ASP A 199 -41.73 -8.82 -0.44
CA ASP A 199 -41.48 -9.16 0.94
C ASP A 199 -40.03 -9.65 1.13
N LYS A 200 -39.50 -10.41 0.18
CA LYS A 200 -38.10 -10.84 0.17
C LYS A 200 -37.17 -9.66 -0.06
N ALA A 201 -37.50 -8.77 -1.01
CA ALA A 201 -36.72 -7.55 -1.25
C ALA A 201 -36.61 -6.70 0.02
N ARG A 202 -37.69 -6.54 0.78
CA ARG A 202 -37.70 -5.83 2.07
C ARG A 202 -36.86 -6.54 3.11
N GLN A 203 -36.95 -7.86 3.20
CA GLN A 203 -36.13 -8.67 4.14
C GLN A 203 -34.63 -8.54 3.82
N ASN A 204 -34.27 -8.65 2.55
CA ASN A 204 -32.88 -8.51 2.12
C ASN A 204 -32.35 -7.09 2.33
N LEU A 205 -33.14 -6.05 2.08
CA LEU A 205 -32.74 -4.67 2.36
C LEU A 205 -32.60 -4.40 3.87
N GLN A 206 -33.45 -5.01 4.69
CA GLN A 206 -33.32 -4.95 6.16
C GLN A 206 -32.07 -5.67 6.63
N ALA A 207 -31.75 -6.83 6.05
CA ALA A 207 -30.51 -7.56 6.31
C ALA A 207 -29.28 -6.72 5.96
N PHE A 208 -29.24 -6.15 4.76
CA PHE A 208 -28.19 -5.21 4.35
C PHE A 208 -28.01 -4.04 5.31
N THR A 209 -29.10 -3.37 5.69
CA THR A 209 -29.07 -2.24 6.62
C THR A 209 -28.45 -2.62 7.95
N THR A 210 -28.83 -3.77 8.49
CA THR A 210 -28.35 -4.27 9.78
C THR A 210 -26.88 -4.67 9.70
N GLN A 211 -26.50 -5.34 8.61
CA GLN A 211 -25.10 -5.71 8.35
C GLN A 211 -24.24 -4.47 8.11
N PHE A 212 -24.69 -3.48 7.33
CA PHE A 212 -23.94 -2.26 7.10
C PHE A 212 -23.67 -1.51 8.42
N LYS A 213 -24.64 -1.44 9.31
CA LYS A 213 -24.48 -0.86 10.64
C LYS A 213 -23.46 -1.65 11.49
N ALA A 214 -23.56 -2.98 11.51
CA ALA A 214 -22.61 -3.81 12.26
C ALA A 214 -21.18 -3.67 11.71
N MET A 215 -21.00 -3.62 10.39
CA MET A 215 -19.72 -3.30 9.76
C MET A 215 -19.18 -1.97 10.26
N ALA A 216 -19.98 -0.92 10.23
CA ALA A 216 -19.59 0.41 10.67
C ALA A 216 -19.21 0.46 12.15
N ASP A 217 -20.00 -0.20 12.99
CA ASP A 217 -19.85 -0.11 14.46
C ASP A 217 -18.75 -1.03 15.01
N THR A 218 -18.46 -2.16 14.38
CA THR A 218 -17.53 -3.17 14.88
C THR A 218 -16.35 -3.43 13.93
N GLY A 219 -16.60 -3.67 12.65
CA GLY A 219 -15.58 -4.00 11.67
C GLY A 219 -14.59 -2.86 11.44
N CYS A 220 -15.09 -1.70 11.05
CA CYS A 220 -14.26 -0.52 10.79
C CYS A 220 -13.45 -0.08 12.02
N ARG A 221 -13.98 -0.22 13.21
CA ARG A 221 -13.27 0.15 14.46
C ARG A 221 -12.02 -0.67 14.72
N GLN A 222 -11.92 -1.89 14.21
CA GLN A 222 -10.74 -2.73 14.40
C GLN A 222 -9.51 -2.17 13.68
N CYS A 223 -9.71 -1.40 12.60
CA CYS A 223 -8.64 -0.78 11.82
C CYS A 223 -8.48 0.73 12.09
N HIS A 224 -9.58 1.43 12.35
CA HIS A 224 -9.61 2.88 12.54
C HIS A 224 -9.39 3.28 14.02
N VAL A 225 -8.30 2.77 14.57
CA VAL A 225 -7.82 3.14 15.92
C VAL A 225 -6.32 3.41 15.86
N ASP A 226 -5.85 4.38 16.64
CA ASP A 226 -4.43 4.65 16.79
C ASP A 226 -3.74 3.62 17.72
N GLN A 227 -2.45 3.78 17.91
CA GLN A 227 -1.64 2.89 18.76
C GLN A 227 -2.06 2.89 20.24
N THR A 228 -2.83 3.90 20.67
CA THR A 228 -3.37 3.99 22.04
C THR A 228 -4.78 3.41 22.15
N GLY A 229 -5.35 2.91 21.04
CA GLY A 229 -6.74 2.42 20.98
C GLY A 229 -7.78 3.53 20.80
N LYS A 230 -7.35 4.79 20.60
CA LYS A 230 -8.25 5.90 20.33
C LYS A 230 -8.75 5.83 18.89
N GLU A 231 -10.06 6.00 18.69
CA GLU A 231 -10.68 5.99 17.37
C GLU A 231 -10.16 7.15 16.50
N ILE A 232 -9.67 6.82 15.29
CA ILE A 232 -9.33 7.78 14.26
C ILE A 232 -10.53 8.01 13.34
N PRO A 233 -10.67 9.22 12.74
CA PRO A 233 -11.84 9.56 11.94
C PRO A 233 -12.07 8.59 10.78
N ARG A 234 -13.29 8.04 10.71
CA ARG A 234 -13.81 7.20 9.61
C ARG A 234 -15.06 7.80 8.96
N LYS A 235 -15.44 9.01 9.37
CA LYS A 235 -16.64 9.71 8.91
C LYS A 235 -16.74 9.87 7.39
N TYR A 236 -15.59 9.89 6.71
CA TYR A 236 -15.56 9.97 5.26
C TYR A 236 -16.12 8.71 4.57
N TYR A 237 -15.98 7.55 5.21
CA TYR A 237 -16.37 6.26 4.62
C TYR A 237 -17.74 5.79 5.09
N VAL A 238 -18.07 6.01 6.35
CA VAL A 238 -19.29 5.51 7.02
C VAL A 238 -19.92 6.67 7.78
N ASP A 239 -20.51 7.59 7.05
CA ASP A 239 -21.10 8.83 7.55
C ASP A 239 -22.63 8.74 7.72
N ALA A 240 -23.20 9.81 8.25
CA ALA A 240 -24.64 9.93 8.41
C ALA A 240 -25.39 9.94 7.07
N ASP A 241 -24.74 10.46 6.01
CA ASP A 241 -25.35 10.54 4.68
C ASP A 241 -25.48 9.15 4.05
N SER A 242 -24.47 8.28 4.25
CA SER A 242 -24.54 6.87 3.83
C SER A 242 -25.72 6.15 4.48
N MET A 243 -25.91 6.33 5.79
CA MET A 243 -27.06 5.75 6.51
C MET A 243 -28.38 6.38 6.06
N ALA A 244 -28.41 7.68 5.77
CA ALA A 244 -29.60 8.36 5.26
C ALA A 244 -30.03 7.81 3.91
N MET A 245 -29.12 7.57 2.96
CA MET A 245 -29.42 6.95 1.65
C MET A 245 -30.00 5.54 1.81
N ILE A 246 -29.41 4.70 2.68
CA ILE A 246 -29.92 3.35 2.98
C ILE A 246 -31.34 3.41 3.56
N ASN A 247 -31.60 4.32 4.50
CA ASN A 247 -32.91 4.50 5.12
C ASN A 247 -33.95 5.03 4.11
N GLN A 248 -33.56 5.95 3.21
CA GLN A 248 -34.43 6.44 2.14
C GLN A 248 -34.81 5.32 1.17
N MET A 249 -33.86 4.45 0.81
CA MET A 249 -34.10 3.28 -0.03
C MET A 249 -35.11 2.32 0.64
N SER A 250 -34.94 2.06 1.94
CA SER A 250 -35.87 1.25 2.71
C SER A 250 -37.27 1.86 2.74
N LYS A 251 -37.37 3.19 2.88
CA LYS A 251 -38.66 3.91 2.82
C LYS A 251 -39.33 3.82 1.45
N ALA A 252 -38.56 4.02 0.36
CA ALA A 252 -39.11 3.93 -1.01
C ALA A 252 -39.62 2.51 -1.32
N LEU A 253 -38.94 1.47 -0.87
CA LEU A 253 -39.37 0.08 -1.01
C LEU A 253 -40.61 -0.26 -0.17
N SER A 254 -40.85 0.48 0.90
CA SER A 254 -42.00 0.27 1.81
C SER A 254 -43.30 0.95 1.36
N THR A 255 -43.29 1.80 0.34
CA THR A 255 -44.50 2.41 -0.21
C THR A 255 -45.38 1.37 -0.87
N THR A 256 -46.67 1.70 -1.07
CA THR A 256 -47.62 0.82 -1.73
C THR A 256 -48.35 1.58 -2.88
N PRO A 257 -48.03 1.31 -4.16
CA PRO A 257 -46.97 0.40 -4.63
C PRO A 257 -45.57 0.93 -4.29
N PRO A 258 -44.55 0.07 -4.31
CA PRO A 258 -43.13 0.49 -4.14
C PRO A 258 -42.71 1.51 -5.19
N ASP A 259 -41.98 2.52 -4.80
CA ASP A 259 -41.34 3.46 -5.72
C ASP A 259 -40.05 2.83 -6.30
N GLY A 260 -40.24 1.96 -7.30
CA GLY A 260 -39.14 1.24 -7.94
C GLY A 260 -38.09 2.16 -8.57
N LYS A 261 -38.49 3.34 -9.06
CA LYS A 261 -37.56 4.32 -9.61
C LYS A 261 -36.65 4.89 -8.50
N ALA A 262 -37.26 5.35 -7.41
CA ALA A 262 -36.47 5.86 -6.28
C ALA A 262 -35.56 4.79 -5.66
N VAL A 263 -36.00 3.53 -5.58
CA VAL A 263 -35.16 2.41 -5.11
C VAL A 263 -33.95 2.21 -6.03
N GLY A 264 -34.18 2.22 -7.37
CA GLY A 264 -33.08 2.06 -8.34
C GLY A 264 -32.06 3.21 -8.30
N ASP A 265 -32.54 4.46 -8.25
CA ASP A 265 -31.70 5.65 -8.16
C ASP A 265 -30.84 5.62 -6.87
N LEU A 266 -31.45 5.26 -5.73
CA LEU A 266 -30.75 5.16 -4.44
C LEU A 266 -29.81 3.97 -4.40
N ALA A 267 -30.15 2.85 -5.04
CA ALA A 267 -29.21 1.72 -5.15
C ALA A 267 -27.96 2.11 -5.95
N GLY A 268 -28.12 2.84 -7.05
CA GLY A 268 -27.00 3.39 -7.82
C GLY A 268 -26.15 4.38 -7.00
N ALA A 269 -26.79 5.27 -6.23
CA ALA A 269 -26.11 6.21 -5.35
C ALA A 269 -25.33 5.47 -4.24
N ILE A 270 -25.94 4.48 -3.58
CA ILE A 270 -25.27 3.66 -2.55
C ILE A 270 -24.02 2.96 -3.15
N GLY A 271 -24.15 2.38 -4.34
CA GLY A 271 -23.01 1.75 -5.02
C GLY A 271 -21.86 2.72 -5.28
N ASN A 272 -22.17 3.89 -5.86
CA ASN A 272 -21.17 4.86 -6.29
C ASN A 272 -20.64 5.75 -5.16
N GLU A 273 -21.46 6.10 -4.18
CA GLU A 273 -21.09 7.09 -3.16
C GLU A 273 -20.78 6.47 -1.80
N VAL A 274 -21.23 5.26 -1.53
CA VAL A 274 -21.00 4.56 -0.26
C VAL A 274 -20.00 3.42 -0.45
N CYS A 275 -20.34 2.42 -1.27
CA CYS A 275 -19.49 1.24 -1.46
C CYS A 275 -18.16 1.61 -2.11
N LEU A 276 -18.17 2.44 -3.14
CA LEU A 276 -17.01 2.82 -3.90
C LEU A 276 -15.99 3.62 -3.06
N LYS A 277 -16.40 4.44 -2.10
CA LYS A 277 -15.51 5.16 -1.20
C LYS A 277 -14.51 4.21 -0.49
N CYS A 278 -15.04 3.12 0.08
CA CYS A 278 -14.22 2.13 0.77
C CYS A 278 -13.41 1.28 -0.20
N HIS A 279 -14.05 0.84 -1.30
CA HIS A 279 -13.41 -0.05 -2.27
C HIS A 279 -12.24 0.62 -3.01
N LEU A 280 -12.30 1.91 -3.33
CA LEU A 280 -11.18 2.62 -3.97
C LEU A 280 -9.92 2.69 -3.10
N VAL A 281 -10.07 2.62 -1.78
CA VAL A 281 -8.96 2.73 -0.84
C VAL A 281 -8.50 1.36 -0.34
N HIS A 282 -9.44 0.53 0.12
CA HIS A 282 -9.13 -0.72 0.81
C HIS A 282 -8.91 -1.91 -0.12
N LEU A 283 -9.72 -2.01 -1.19
CA LEU A 283 -9.68 -3.16 -2.08
C LEU A 283 -8.32 -3.33 -2.81
N PRO A 284 -7.70 -2.27 -3.38
CA PRO A 284 -6.40 -2.41 -4.03
C PRO A 284 -5.29 -2.87 -3.07
N ALA A 285 -5.31 -2.39 -1.82
CA ALA A 285 -4.34 -2.81 -0.81
C ALA A 285 -4.49 -4.29 -0.43
N GLN A 286 -5.73 -4.75 -0.25
CA GLN A 286 -6.01 -6.16 0.02
C GLN A 286 -5.63 -7.04 -1.16
N GLN A 287 -6.04 -6.70 -2.37
CA GLN A 287 -5.69 -7.45 -3.58
C GLN A 287 -4.18 -7.56 -3.78
N THR A 288 -3.42 -6.52 -3.45
CA THR A 288 -1.96 -6.57 -3.50
C THR A 288 -1.39 -7.55 -2.48
N LYS A 289 -1.91 -7.60 -1.26
CA LYS A 289 -1.51 -8.58 -0.23
C LYS A 289 -1.86 -10.01 -0.64
N ASP A 290 -3.05 -10.20 -1.18
CA ASP A 290 -3.50 -11.51 -1.68
C ASP A 290 -2.59 -12.01 -2.81
N LEU A 291 -2.17 -11.14 -3.72
CA LEU A 291 -1.20 -11.46 -4.76
C LEU A 291 0.18 -11.84 -4.19
N TRP A 292 0.65 -11.15 -3.16
CA TRP A 292 1.91 -11.52 -2.50
C TRP A 292 1.84 -12.90 -1.86
N ASP A 293 0.72 -13.23 -1.24
CA ASP A 293 0.50 -14.56 -0.63
C ASP A 293 0.35 -15.65 -1.69
N GLN A 294 -0.39 -15.38 -2.76
CA GLN A 294 -0.61 -16.31 -3.87
C GLN A 294 0.69 -16.64 -4.60
N TYR A 295 1.55 -15.65 -4.83
CA TYR A 295 2.79 -15.81 -5.61
C TYR A 295 4.06 -15.86 -4.75
N LYS A 296 3.93 -16.06 -3.44
CA LYS A 296 5.07 -16.09 -2.51
C LYS A 296 6.17 -17.08 -2.90
N ASP A 297 5.82 -18.21 -3.51
CA ASP A 297 6.79 -19.22 -3.94
C ASP A 297 7.48 -18.86 -5.26
N VAL A 298 6.82 -18.08 -6.12
CA VAL A 298 7.39 -17.53 -7.35
C VAL A 298 8.29 -16.31 -7.04
N LEU A 299 7.94 -15.57 -6.00
CA LEU A 299 8.64 -14.36 -5.59
C LEU A 299 9.83 -14.64 -4.63
N LYS A 300 9.99 -15.87 -4.17
CA LYS A 300 11.19 -16.32 -3.42
C LYS A 300 12.36 -16.58 -4.36
#